data_ca994dea566a1fb40d79ad99b9aeb6a5
#
_entry.id   ca994dea566a1fb40d79ad99b9aeb6a5
#
_cell.length_a   1.000
_cell.length_b   1.000
_cell.length_c   1.000
_cell.angle_alpha   90.00
_cell.angle_beta   90.00
_cell.angle_gamma   90.00
#
_symmetry.space_group_name_H-M   'P 1'
#
loop_
_entity.id
_entity.type
_entity.pdbx_description
1 polymer ?
#
loop_
_entity_poly.entity_id
_entity_poly.type
_entity_poly.pdbx_seq_one_letter_code
_entity_poly.pdbx_strand_id
1 'polypeptide(L)'
;MKKIAKISLIFLFTLGLGLSCTKNFEEMNTSPNSPTDVPAINVFTNAEVNTVGRWLGGWIQHTYLGCWSQQWTKIQYIDEDKYQLRAAQMDDFFGGPYGNCLKNLKIVLNKTADYATTTDDFRDDALHAAAMILTAWEYAQLTDCFGDVPYFNAIQGFEADGDLTPAYDSQELIYKSLIDTVLVKANEILTGANENFGSGDQIYGGDPALWRKFGNSLRMRLLNRASDAWPQADERFHAMLADEATWPVMTSNDDNAKLVYPGESPYKNPIYNTLFTRTDQGISQTSVDFMKLRNDPRLPVFAQPRSLDGDFVGQQNGAARQPPIPKRSLLGIAIAYAPDAALNILQYSEVEFYIAEHKVREGENGKVNYENGIKASLDYWGVGDGADDFLAGTKVAYDQSKAIELITEQKWIAIFGQGVEAFAEIRRTHTPSRIFEYELEATEYPGRGLPLRLAYSPAEESYNGKNLNEAKTRQGIESIDNGMFGAKVXPQLRGFFFTWPISRVATLFLTYLLQSVPARIPCKRND
;
A
#
# COMPACT_ATOMS: atom_id res chain seq x y z
N MET A 1 -15.93 -1.85 -78.06
CA MET A 1 -17.00 -1.26 -77.24
C MET A 1 -17.40 -2.14 -76.06
N LYS A 2 -17.70 -3.44 -76.26
CA LYS A 2 -18.14 -4.34 -75.16
C LYS A 2 -17.10 -4.56 -74.03
N LYS A 3 -15.79 -4.54 -74.34
CA LYS A 3 -14.72 -4.67 -73.30
C LYS A 3 -14.55 -3.42 -72.44
N ILE A 4 -14.68 -2.25 -73.06
CA ILE A 4 -14.58 -0.95 -72.35
C ILE A 4 -15.76 -0.78 -71.40
N ALA A 5 -16.97 -1.15 -71.85
CA ALA A 5 -18.17 -1.08 -70.97
C ALA A 5 -18.08 -2.02 -69.76
N LYS A 6 -17.44 -3.20 -69.87
CA LYS A 6 -17.25 -4.12 -68.74
C LYS A 6 -16.21 -3.56 -67.73
N ILE A 7 -15.14 -2.94 -68.20
CA ILE A 7 -14.12 -2.35 -67.34
C ILE A 7 -14.69 -1.12 -66.60
N SER A 8 -15.48 -0.30 -67.30
CA SER A 8 -16.16 0.85 -66.68
C SER A 8 -17.16 0.43 -65.59
N LEU A 9 -17.87 -0.69 -65.84
CA LEU A 9 -18.85 -1.22 -64.85
C LEU A 9 -18.16 -1.77 -63.61
N ILE A 10 -17.01 -2.46 -63.80
CA ILE A 10 -16.22 -2.98 -62.65
C ILE A 10 -15.63 -1.78 -61.85
N PHE A 11 -15.17 -0.75 -62.50
CA PHE A 11 -14.61 0.44 -61.82
C PHE A 11 -15.69 1.20 -61.05
N LEU A 12 -16.91 1.28 -61.60
CA LEU A 12 -18.06 1.89 -60.89
C LEU A 12 -18.48 1.06 -59.67
N PHE A 13 -18.40 -0.25 -59.76
CA PHE A 13 -18.78 -1.18 -58.67
C PHE A 13 -17.73 -1.12 -57.53
N THR A 14 -16.45 -1.03 -57.86
CA THR A 14 -15.39 -0.88 -56.85
C THR A 14 -15.40 0.51 -56.18
N LEU A 15 -15.77 1.57 -56.90
CA LEU A 15 -15.93 2.88 -56.28
C LEU A 15 -17.14 2.94 -55.32
N GLY A 16 -18.20 2.21 -55.63
CA GLY A 16 -19.42 2.12 -54.78
C GLY A 16 -19.19 1.37 -53.47
N LEU A 17 -18.26 0.43 -53.45
CA LEU A 17 -17.95 -0.35 -52.27
C LEU A 17 -17.07 0.43 -51.23
N GLY A 18 -16.35 1.46 -51.70
CA GLY A 18 -15.50 2.29 -50.83
C GLY A 18 -16.23 3.36 -50.03
N LEU A 19 -17.51 3.63 -50.34
CA LEU A 19 -18.27 4.69 -49.71
C LEU A 19 -19.30 4.21 -48.66
N SER A 20 -19.36 2.91 -48.43
CA SER A 20 -20.50 2.31 -47.71
C SER A 20 -20.28 2.05 -46.22
N CYS A 21 -19.09 2.25 -45.66
CA CYS A 21 -18.82 1.78 -44.29
C CYS A 21 -18.25 2.80 -43.31
N THR A 22 -18.17 4.09 -43.66
CA THR A 22 -17.60 5.08 -42.72
C THR A 22 -18.63 5.97 -42.02
N LYS A 23 -19.87 5.96 -42.51
CA LYS A 23 -20.94 6.71 -41.85
C LYS A 23 -21.33 5.96 -40.57
N ASN A 24 -21.17 6.59 -39.43
CA ASN A 24 -21.48 6.08 -38.09
C ASN A 24 -20.39 5.15 -37.51
N PHE A 25 -19.15 5.16 -38.02
CA PHE A 25 -18.08 4.34 -37.42
C PHE A 25 -17.81 4.76 -35.97
N GLU A 26 -17.87 6.05 -35.67
CA GLU A 26 -17.73 6.56 -34.31
C GLU A 26 -18.89 6.11 -33.42
N GLU A 27 -20.11 6.19 -33.94
CA GLU A 27 -21.30 5.79 -33.19
C GLU A 27 -21.35 4.26 -32.96
N MET A 28 -20.93 3.46 -33.95
CA MET A 28 -20.85 2.00 -33.83
C MET A 28 -19.74 1.55 -32.86
N ASN A 29 -18.66 2.33 -32.76
CA ASN A 29 -17.56 2.02 -31.86
C ASN A 29 -17.75 2.59 -30.46
N THR A 30 -18.78 3.41 -30.25
CA THR A 30 -19.13 3.91 -28.91
C THR A 30 -20.07 2.88 -28.26
N SER A 31 -19.56 2.15 -27.28
CA SER A 31 -20.38 1.19 -26.55
C SER A 31 -21.51 1.91 -25.81
N PRO A 32 -22.77 1.56 -26.04
CA PRO A 32 -23.85 2.18 -25.28
C PRO A 32 -23.84 1.83 -23.80
N ASN A 33 -23.04 0.84 -23.42
CA ASN A 33 -22.88 0.38 -22.03
C ASN A 33 -21.60 0.93 -21.38
N SER A 34 -20.85 1.79 -22.08
CA SER A 34 -19.62 2.41 -21.54
C SER A 34 -19.90 3.91 -21.39
N PRO A 35 -20.22 4.37 -20.18
CA PRO A 35 -20.47 5.80 -19.98
C PRO A 35 -19.23 6.62 -20.34
N THR A 36 -19.44 7.71 -21.07
CA THR A 36 -18.37 8.62 -21.48
C THR A 36 -17.94 9.54 -20.35
N ASP A 37 -18.77 9.70 -19.34
CA ASP A 37 -18.48 10.48 -18.14
C ASP A 37 -19.04 9.75 -16.92
N VAL A 38 -18.17 9.48 -15.95
CA VAL A 38 -18.50 8.79 -14.70
C VAL A 38 -18.25 9.77 -13.55
N PRO A 39 -19.20 9.93 -12.62
CA PRO A 39 -18.97 10.79 -11.44
C PRO A 39 -17.70 10.42 -10.70
N ALA A 40 -16.99 11.42 -10.18
CA ALA A 40 -15.69 11.24 -9.49
C ALA A 40 -15.81 10.22 -8.35
N ILE A 41 -16.89 10.26 -7.58
CA ILE A 41 -17.09 9.35 -6.45
C ILE A 41 -17.14 7.87 -6.89
N ASN A 42 -17.72 7.57 -8.05
CA ASN A 42 -17.77 6.18 -8.55
C ASN A 42 -16.40 5.68 -8.99
N VAL A 43 -15.57 6.58 -9.57
CA VAL A 43 -14.18 6.26 -9.90
C VAL A 43 -13.39 6.06 -8.60
N PHE A 44 -13.67 6.86 -7.58
CA PHE A 44 -13.02 6.76 -6.26
C PHE A 44 -13.35 5.42 -5.59
N THR A 45 -14.63 5.00 -5.57
CA THR A 45 -15.04 3.67 -5.08
C THR A 45 -14.20 2.55 -5.72
N ASN A 46 -14.06 2.61 -7.04
CA ASN A 46 -13.28 1.62 -7.77
C ASN A 46 -11.79 1.69 -7.39
N ALA A 47 -11.26 2.91 -7.24
CA ALA A 47 -9.86 3.13 -6.84
C ALA A 47 -9.58 2.56 -5.44
N GLU A 48 -10.47 2.82 -4.46
CA GLU A 48 -10.34 2.27 -3.09
C GLU A 48 -10.27 0.75 -3.10
N VAL A 49 -11.25 0.11 -3.72
CA VAL A 49 -11.37 -1.35 -3.72
C VAL A 49 -10.14 -1.99 -4.40
N ASN A 50 -9.70 -1.41 -5.54
CA ASN A 50 -8.53 -1.93 -6.24
C ASN A 50 -7.23 -1.69 -5.46
N THR A 51 -7.04 -0.49 -4.92
CA THR A 51 -5.83 -0.11 -4.17
C THR A 51 -5.69 -0.99 -2.92
N VAL A 52 -6.71 -1.02 -2.08
CA VAL A 52 -6.67 -1.78 -0.82
C VAL A 52 -6.64 -3.29 -1.09
N GLY A 53 -7.50 -3.74 -2.01
CA GLY A 53 -7.59 -5.16 -2.36
C GLY A 53 -6.27 -5.71 -2.92
N ARG A 54 -5.56 -4.93 -3.73
CA ARG A 54 -4.27 -5.34 -4.33
C ARG A 54 -3.19 -5.54 -3.27
N TRP A 55 -3.00 -4.55 -2.38
CA TRP A 55 -1.89 -4.59 -1.41
C TRP A 55 -2.17 -5.50 -0.22
N LEU A 56 -3.41 -5.52 0.26
CA LEU A 56 -3.76 -6.23 1.50
C LEU A 56 -4.49 -7.56 1.25
N GLY A 57 -5.15 -7.69 0.10
CA GLY A 57 -5.90 -8.90 -0.25
C GLY A 57 -5.29 -9.71 -1.40
N GLY A 58 -4.30 -9.16 -2.09
CA GLY A 58 -3.73 -9.73 -3.30
C GLY A 58 -2.57 -10.71 -3.06
N TRP A 59 -2.05 -11.22 -4.16
CA TRP A 59 -0.93 -12.19 -4.15
C TRP A 59 0.31 -11.66 -3.45
N ILE A 60 0.55 -10.34 -3.51
CA ILE A 60 1.70 -9.72 -2.85
C ILE A 60 1.64 -9.94 -1.33
N GLN A 61 0.43 -9.81 -0.74
CA GLN A 61 0.21 -10.03 0.69
C GLN A 61 0.41 -11.49 1.04
N HIS A 62 -0.42 -12.38 0.48
CA HIS A 62 -0.54 -13.74 0.98
C HIS A 62 0.50 -14.71 0.42
N THR A 63 1.31 -14.29 -0.55
CA THR A 63 2.31 -15.18 -1.18
C THR A 63 3.75 -14.71 -0.93
N TYR A 64 3.96 -13.39 -0.83
CA TYR A 64 5.31 -12.81 -0.67
C TYR A 64 5.46 -12.11 0.68
N LEU A 65 4.99 -10.88 0.81
CA LEU A 65 5.40 -10.02 1.92
C LEU A 65 4.84 -10.43 3.28
N GLY A 66 3.62 -10.98 3.32
CA GLY A 66 3.08 -11.59 4.56
C GLY A 66 3.90 -12.81 4.99
N CYS A 67 4.46 -13.55 4.03
CA CYS A 67 5.34 -14.71 4.30
C CYS A 67 6.76 -14.25 4.66
N TRP A 68 7.32 -13.29 3.89
CA TRP A 68 8.69 -12.80 4.13
C TRP A 68 8.80 -12.06 5.48
N SER A 69 7.72 -11.43 5.94
CA SER A 69 7.66 -10.84 7.28
C SER A 69 7.47 -11.89 8.39
N GLN A 70 7.36 -13.16 8.01
CA GLN A 70 7.13 -14.31 8.90
C GLN A 70 5.89 -14.19 9.79
N GLN A 71 4.89 -13.42 9.33
CA GLN A 71 3.54 -13.50 9.89
C GLN A 71 2.82 -14.74 9.35
N TRP A 72 2.87 -14.92 8.04
CA TRP A 72 2.27 -16.03 7.30
C TRP A 72 3.35 -16.97 6.78
N THR A 73 2.94 -18.09 6.21
CA THR A 73 3.84 -19.04 5.55
C THR A 73 3.06 -19.82 4.49
N LYS A 74 3.78 -20.41 3.57
CA LYS A 74 3.21 -21.31 2.57
C LYS A 74 3.26 -22.75 3.09
N ILE A 75 2.10 -23.42 3.12
CA ILE A 75 2.00 -24.85 3.42
C ILE A 75 2.03 -25.67 2.13
N GLN A 76 1.44 -25.11 1.05
CA GLN A 76 1.50 -25.70 -0.30
C GLN A 76 2.08 -24.69 -1.28
N TYR A 77 2.68 -25.16 -2.36
CA TYR A 77 3.31 -24.31 -3.38
C TYR A 77 4.30 -23.35 -2.73
N ILE A 78 5.32 -23.92 -2.07
CA ILE A 78 6.19 -23.25 -1.11
C ILE A 78 7.35 -22.43 -1.73
N ASP A 79 7.37 -22.27 -3.04
CA ASP A 79 8.53 -21.69 -3.75
C ASP A 79 8.73 -20.20 -3.42
N GLU A 80 7.65 -19.43 -3.37
CA GLU A 80 7.74 -17.98 -3.09
C GLU A 80 8.22 -17.71 -1.65
N ASP A 81 7.92 -18.63 -0.72
CA ASP A 81 8.41 -18.57 0.66
C ASP A 81 9.92 -18.86 0.75
N LYS A 82 10.52 -19.37 -0.33
CA LYS A 82 11.98 -19.58 -0.49
C LYS A 82 12.64 -18.45 -1.27
N TYR A 83 11.95 -17.34 -1.42
CA TYR A 83 12.35 -16.14 -2.16
C TYR A 83 12.37 -16.32 -3.69
N GLN A 84 11.72 -17.36 -4.22
CA GLN A 84 11.60 -17.54 -5.66
C GLN A 84 10.60 -16.52 -6.24
N LEU A 85 11.07 -15.69 -7.17
CA LEU A 85 10.25 -14.68 -7.83
C LEU A 85 9.71 -15.22 -9.15
N ARG A 86 8.49 -14.82 -9.47
CA ARG A 86 7.85 -15.14 -10.76
C ARG A 86 7.71 -13.84 -11.56
N ALA A 87 8.26 -13.81 -12.75
CA ALA A 87 8.32 -12.63 -13.63
C ALA A 87 6.93 -11.97 -13.78
N ALA A 88 5.92 -12.76 -14.13
CA ALA A 88 4.56 -12.23 -14.35
C ALA A 88 3.95 -11.61 -13.07
N GLN A 89 4.33 -12.11 -11.89
CA GLN A 89 3.88 -11.49 -10.63
C GLN A 89 4.62 -10.19 -10.35
N MET A 90 5.91 -10.11 -10.65
CA MET A 90 6.67 -8.85 -10.52
C MET A 90 6.12 -7.80 -11.49
N ASP A 91 5.73 -8.18 -12.70
CA ASP A 91 5.07 -7.28 -13.66
C ASP A 91 3.75 -6.77 -13.09
N ASP A 92 2.92 -7.63 -12.51
CA ASP A 92 1.64 -7.24 -11.91
C ASP A 92 1.84 -6.37 -10.66
N PHE A 93 2.80 -6.72 -9.79
CA PHE A 93 3.03 -5.99 -8.53
C PHE A 93 3.60 -4.58 -8.79
N PHE A 94 4.35 -4.40 -9.87
CA PHE A 94 4.88 -3.10 -10.26
C PHE A 94 3.87 -2.32 -11.12
N GLY A 95 3.42 -2.90 -12.23
CA GLY A 95 2.58 -2.23 -13.22
C GLY A 95 1.11 -2.07 -12.82
N GLY A 96 0.58 -3.03 -12.06
CA GLY A 96 -0.82 -3.01 -11.62
C GLY A 96 -1.22 -1.78 -10.82
N PRO A 97 -0.41 -1.33 -9.85
CA PRO A 97 -0.65 -0.08 -9.14
C PRO A 97 -0.82 1.14 -10.06
N TYR A 98 0.02 1.26 -11.08
CA TYR A 98 -0.08 2.36 -12.05
C TYR A 98 -1.34 2.25 -12.91
N GLY A 99 -1.60 1.07 -13.47
CA GLY A 99 -2.67 0.85 -14.43
C GLY A 99 -4.07 0.83 -13.84
N ASN A 100 -4.21 0.36 -12.61
CA ASN A 100 -5.52 0.12 -12.00
C ASN A 100 -5.83 1.01 -10.79
N CYS A 101 -4.81 1.43 -10.04
CA CYS A 101 -5.00 2.21 -8.80
C CYS A 101 -4.73 3.69 -9.05
N LEU A 102 -3.47 4.05 -9.26
CA LEU A 102 -3.02 5.44 -9.43
C LEU A 102 -3.69 6.15 -10.61
N LYS A 103 -3.91 5.44 -11.72
CA LYS A 103 -4.64 5.99 -12.86
C LYS A 103 -6.05 6.44 -12.46
N ASN A 104 -6.79 5.61 -11.73
CA ASN A 104 -8.14 5.96 -11.27
C ASN A 104 -8.10 7.12 -10.27
N LEU A 105 -7.15 7.11 -9.33
CA LEU A 105 -6.95 8.22 -8.41
C LEU A 105 -6.62 9.52 -9.15
N LYS A 106 -5.78 9.47 -10.18
CA LYS A 106 -5.48 10.64 -11.04
C LYS A 106 -6.73 11.15 -11.75
N ILE A 107 -7.61 10.26 -12.22
CA ILE A 107 -8.90 10.66 -12.82
C ILE A 107 -9.76 11.39 -11.78
N VAL A 108 -9.84 10.87 -10.54
CA VAL A 108 -10.58 11.55 -9.45
C VAL A 108 -9.99 12.94 -9.22
N LEU A 109 -8.66 13.03 -9.03
CA LEU A 109 -7.96 14.30 -8.78
C LEU A 109 -8.20 15.31 -9.91
N ASN A 110 -8.20 14.86 -11.17
CA ASN A 110 -8.48 15.72 -12.31
C ASN A 110 -9.95 16.19 -12.33
N LYS A 111 -10.91 15.32 -11.99
CA LYS A 111 -12.33 15.65 -11.96
C LYS A 111 -12.70 16.61 -10.82
N THR A 112 -11.92 16.60 -9.75
CA THR A 112 -12.12 17.47 -8.57
C THR A 112 -11.09 18.59 -8.48
N ALA A 113 -10.39 18.90 -9.59
CA ALA A 113 -9.28 19.87 -9.60
C ALA A 113 -9.71 21.31 -9.32
N ASP A 114 -10.96 21.65 -9.56
CA ASP A 114 -11.51 22.99 -9.35
C ASP A 114 -12.13 23.20 -7.95
N TYR A 115 -11.85 22.30 -7.02
CA TYR A 115 -12.38 22.32 -5.66
C TYR A 115 -12.21 23.71 -4.97
N ALA A 116 -11.13 24.41 -5.23
CA ALA A 116 -10.83 25.71 -4.63
C ALA A 116 -11.58 26.89 -5.29
N THR A 117 -12.30 26.66 -6.38
CA THR A 117 -12.97 27.70 -7.14
C THR A 117 -14.50 27.61 -7.13
N THR A 118 -15.04 26.46 -6.68
CA THR A 118 -16.48 26.27 -6.53
C THR A 118 -16.86 26.65 -5.09
N THR A 119 -17.79 27.59 -4.97
CA THR A 119 -18.23 28.08 -3.66
C THR A 119 -19.37 27.28 -3.03
N ASP A 120 -19.93 26.34 -3.76
CA ASP A 120 -21.21 25.73 -3.40
C ASP A 120 -21.20 24.22 -3.21
N ASP A 121 -20.06 23.54 -3.39
CA ASP A 121 -19.98 22.09 -3.18
C ASP A 121 -18.70 21.67 -2.43
N PHE A 122 -18.77 21.74 -1.11
CA PHE A 122 -17.66 21.32 -0.22
C PHE A 122 -17.32 19.83 -0.34
N ARG A 123 -18.20 19.02 -0.91
CA ARG A 123 -17.99 17.58 -1.06
C ARG A 123 -16.83 17.26 -2.00
N ASP A 124 -16.65 18.06 -3.05
CA ASP A 124 -15.54 17.85 -3.98
C ASP A 124 -14.18 18.12 -3.33
N ASP A 125 -14.10 19.09 -2.42
CA ASP A 125 -12.88 19.38 -1.65
C ASP A 125 -12.45 18.15 -0.83
N ALA A 126 -13.39 17.58 -0.07
CA ALA A 126 -13.12 16.42 0.79
C ALA A 126 -12.77 15.17 -0.05
N LEU A 127 -13.48 14.94 -1.15
CA LEU A 127 -13.19 13.84 -2.07
C LEU A 127 -11.79 14.00 -2.70
N HIS A 128 -11.43 15.24 -3.09
CA HIS A 128 -10.09 15.54 -3.61
C HIS A 128 -9.01 15.16 -2.59
N ALA A 129 -9.17 15.62 -1.34
CA ALA A 129 -8.22 15.33 -0.26
C ALA A 129 -8.14 13.83 0.06
N ALA A 130 -9.27 13.12 0.07
CA ALA A 130 -9.30 11.66 0.26
C ALA A 130 -8.51 10.95 -0.85
N ALA A 131 -8.68 11.37 -2.10
CA ALA A 131 -7.93 10.83 -3.23
C ALA A 131 -6.42 11.12 -3.11
N MET A 132 -6.05 12.31 -2.61
CA MET A 132 -4.64 12.64 -2.31
C MET A 132 -4.05 11.70 -1.24
N ILE A 133 -4.80 11.44 -0.17
CA ILE A 133 -4.36 10.56 0.94
C ILE A 133 -4.17 9.12 0.42
N LEU A 134 -5.14 8.63 -0.35
CA LEU A 134 -5.04 7.27 -0.89
C LEU A 134 -3.90 7.16 -1.94
N THR A 135 -3.66 8.23 -2.72
CA THR A 135 -2.50 8.32 -3.63
C THR A 135 -1.18 8.24 -2.83
N ALA A 136 -1.12 8.96 -1.70
CA ALA A 136 0.07 8.94 -0.84
C ALA A 136 0.30 7.54 -0.27
N TRP A 137 -0.75 6.87 0.18
CA TRP A 137 -0.65 5.50 0.68
C TRP A 137 -0.18 4.54 -0.41
N GLU A 138 -0.73 4.64 -1.63
CA GLU A 138 -0.36 3.80 -2.77
C GLU A 138 1.13 3.95 -3.14
N TYR A 139 1.62 5.19 -3.23
CA TYR A 139 3.04 5.44 -3.53
C TYR A 139 3.96 5.00 -2.39
N ALA A 140 3.52 5.11 -1.14
CA ALA A 140 4.29 4.59 0.00
C ALA A 140 4.47 3.07 -0.15
N GLN A 141 3.39 2.33 -0.47
CA GLN A 141 3.47 0.89 -0.69
C GLN A 141 4.44 0.54 -1.84
N LEU A 142 4.33 1.27 -2.96
CA LEU A 142 5.20 1.06 -4.12
C LEU A 142 6.68 1.27 -3.76
N THR A 143 7.01 2.42 -3.19
CA THR A 143 8.42 2.75 -2.91
C THR A 143 8.99 1.88 -1.79
N ASP A 144 8.17 1.45 -0.82
CA ASP A 144 8.59 0.51 0.23
C ASP A 144 8.92 -0.88 -0.36
N CYS A 145 8.25 -1.27 -1.44
CA CYS A 145 8.50 -2.55 -2.11
C CYS A 145 9.69 -2.50 -3.08
N PHE A 146 9.83 -1.39 -3.83
CA PHE A 146 10.72 -1.33 -4.98
C PHE A 146 11.87 -0.30 -4.87
N GLY A 147 11.80 0.61 -3.89
CA GLY A 147 12.74 1.73 -3.80
C GLY A 147 12.33 2.85 -4.75
N ASP A 148 13.24 3.29 -5.64
CA ASP A 148 12.95 4.32 -6.64
C ASP A 148 11.85 3.85 -7.60
N VAL A 149 10.85 4.70 -7.86
CA VAL A 149 9.75 4.38 -8.79
C VAL A 149 9.35 5.65 -9.56
N PRO A 150 8.71 5.53 -10.74
CA PRO A 150 8.13 6.72 -11.40
C PRO A 150 7.07 7.37 -10.50
N TYR A 151 7.23 8.66 -10.25
CA TYR A 151 6.35 9.41 -9.35
C TYR A 151 5.91 10.74 -9.95
N PHE A 152 6.81 11.74 -10.11
CA PHE A 152 6.43 13.09 -10.55
C PHE A 152 5.90 13.12 -11.99
N ASN A 153 6.46 12.30 -12.88
CA ASN A 153 6.06 12.24 -14.29
C ASN A 153 5.27 10.96 -14.62
N ALA A 154 4.78 10.26 -13.60
CA ALA A 154 3.98 9.06 -13.81
C ALA A 154 2.54 9.39 -14.24
N ILE A 155 1.85 8.43 -14.83
CA ILE A 155 0.43 8.49 -15.19
C ILE A 155 0.13 9.66 -16.15
N GLN A 156 0.97 9.83 -17.17
CA GLN A 156 0.75 10.83 -18.22
C GLN A 156 0.38 10.18 -19.57
N GLY A 157 0.42 8.86 -19.66
CA GLY A 157 0.23 8.16 -20.93
C GLY A 157 -1.14 8.31 -21.60
N PHE A 158 -2.14 8.84 -20.89
CA PHE A 158 -3.45 9.15 -21.47
C PHE A 158 -3.60 10.64 -21.83
N GLU A 159 -2.58 11.44 -21.59
CA GLU A 159 -2.55 12.84 -22.02
C GLU A 159 -2.00 12.93 -23.46
N ALA A 160 -2.39 13.95 -24.20
CA ALA A 160 -2.11 14.06 -25.65
C ALA A 160 -0.61 13.92 -26.01
N ASP A 161 0.26 14.50 -25.20
CA ASP A 161 1.71 14.45 -25.38
C ASP A 161 2.41 13.85 -24.15
N GLY A 162 1.71 12.92 -23.45
CA GLY A 162 2.18 12.38 -22.19
C GLY A 162 3.38 11.45 -22.34
N ASP A 163 4.26 11.48 -21.34
CA ASP A 163 5.47 10.66 -21.31
C ASP A 163 5.10 9.17 -21.05
N LEU A 164 5.47 8.30 -21.98
CA LEU A 164 5.25 6.86 -21.88
C LEU A 164 6.43 6.13 -21.21
N THR A 165 7.55 6.83 -20.99
CA THR A 165 8.76 6.29 -20.37
C THR A 165 9.23 7.21 -19.24
N PRO A 166 8.42 7.36 -18.18
CA PRO A 166 8.73 8.34 -17.13
C PRO A 166 10.03 8.00 -16.39
N ALA A 167 10.72 9.05 -15.95
CA ALA A 167 11.90 8.91 -15.10
C ALA A 167 11.50 8.32 -13.74
N TYR A 168 12.42 7.60 -13.12
CA TYR A 168 12.29 7.07 -11.75
C TYR A 168 12.76 8.14 -10.76
N ASP A 169 11.92 8.46 -9.80
CA ASP A 169 12.24 9.37 -8.70
C ASP A 169 12.82 8.60 -7.52
N SER A 170 13.72 9.20 -6.78
CA SER A 170 14.33 8.51 -5.63
C SER A 170 13.31 8.34 -4.49
N GLN A 171 13.42 7.24 -3.75
CA GLN A 171 12.58 6.99 -2.57
C GLN A 171 12.59 8.18 -1.61
N GLU A 172 13.74 8.82 -1.41
CA GLU A 172 13.89 10.01 -0.59
C GLU A 172 12.98 11.15 -1.05
N LEU A 173 13.01 11.48 -2.35
CA LEU A 173 12.19 12.56 -2.91
C LEU A 173 10.70 12.22 -2.80
N ILE A 174 10.35 10.97 -3.04
CA ILE A 174 8.96 10.50 -2.91
C ILE A 174 8.49 10.70 -1.46
N TYR A 175 9.23 10.17 -0.49
CA TYR A 175 8.87 10.29 0.94
C TYR A 175 8.71 11.75 1.36
N LYS A 176 9.64 12.62 0.98
CA LYS A 176 9.56 14.06 1.31
C LYS A 176 8.33 14.71 0.68
N SER A 177 8.02 14.37 -0.57
CA SER A 177 6.83 14.87 -1.25
C SER A 177 5.54 14.40 -0.55
N LEU A 178 5.46 13.11 -0.20
CA LEU A 178 4.28 12.56 0.48
C LEU A 178 4.08 13.24 1.85
N ILE A 179 5.15 13.37 2.64
CA ILE A 179 5.12 13.88 4.02
C ILE A 179 4.90 15.39 4.07
N ASP A 180 5.66 16.17 3.28
CA ASP A 180 5.73 17.64 3.41
C ASP A 180 4.84 18.38 2.40
N THR A 181 4.28 17.68 1.41
CA THR A 181 3.45 18.31 0.39
C THR A 181 2.06 17.68 0.31
N VAL A 182 1.96 16.40 -0.06
CA VAL A 182 0.67 15.76 -0.35
C VAL A 182 -0.20 15.69 0.90
N LEU A 183 0.35 15.13 1.99
CA LEU A 183 -0.43 14.92 3.23
C LEU A 183 -0.67 16.23 3.99
N VAL A 184 0.26 17.18 3.91
CA VAL A 184 0.05 18.54 4.46
C VAL A 184 -1.10 19.22 3.72
N LYS A 185 -1.08 19.18 2.38
CA LYS A 185 -2.14 19.81 1.57
C LYS A 185 -3.50 19.15 1.80
N ALA A 186 -3.55 17.81 1.87
CA ALA A 186 -4.79 17.09 2.17
C ALA A 186 -5.36 17.51 3.56
N ASN A 187 -4.49 17.63 4.57
CA ASN A 187 -4.91 18.10 5.90
C ASN A 187 -5.46 19.53 5.85
N GLU A 188 -4.82 20.44 5.10
CA GLU A 188 -5.30 21.84 4.93
C GLU A 188 -6.71 21.85 4.33
N ILE A 189 -6.94 21.12 3.27
CA ILE A 189 -8.24 21.02 2.61
C ILE A 189 -9.29 20.51 3.61
N LEU A 190 -8.99 19.40 4.31
CA LEU A 190 -9.91 18.77 5.25
C LEU A 190 -10.17 19.59 6.53
N THR A 191 -9.31 20.58 6.83
CA THR A 191 -9.51 21.46 8.00
C THR A 191 -10.83 22.23 7.90
N GLY A 192 -11.24 22.62 6.68
CA GLY A 192 -12.50 23.35 6.46
C GLY A 192 -13.66 22.48 6.04
N ALA A 193 -13.41 21.22 5.70
CA ALA A 193 -14.43 20.33 5.14
C ALA A 193 -15.34 19.77 6.25
N ASN A 194 -16.62 20.05 6.16
CA ASN A 194 -17.64 19.63 7.15
C ASN A 194 -18.73 18.74 6.56
N GLU A 195 -18.81 18.64 5.24
CA GLU A 195 -19.85 17.88 4.56
C GLU A 195 -19.34 16.52 4.09
N ASN A 196 -20.18 15.51 4.31
CA ASN A 196 -19.92 14.15 3.86
C ASN A 196 -19.97 14.09 2.32
N PHE A 197 -18.91 13.54 1.69
CA PHE A 197 -18.83 13.50 0.22
C PHE A 197 -19.49 12.27 -0.41
N GLY A 198 -20.09 11.41 0.39
CA GLY A 198 -20.98 10.38 -0.13
C GLY A 198 -20.60 8.94 0.17
N SER A 199 -21.61 8.10 0.15
CA SER A 199 -21.52 6.68 0.49
C SER A 199 -20.77 5.83 -0.57
N GLY A 200 -20.26 6.45 -1.63
CA GLY A 200 -19.35 5.79 -2.56
C GLY A 200 -17.98 5.48 -1.93
N ASP A 201 -17.61 6.21 -0.89
CA ASP A 201 -16.41 5.92 -0.06
C ASP A 201 -16.68 4.68 0.79
N GLN A 202 -15.91 3.63 0.57
CA GLN A 202 -16.07 2.33 1.23
C GLN A 202 -15.21 2.22 2.52
N ILE A 203 -14.40 3.23 2.81
CA ILE A 203 -13.52 3.24 4.01
C ILE A 203 -14.19 3.97 5.17
N TYR A 204 -14.71 5.18 4.92
CA TYR A 204 -15.29 6.03 5.97
C TYR A 204 -16.68 6.58 5.63
N GLY A 205 -17.28 6.12 4.51
CA GLY A 205 -18.61 6.58 4.11
C GLY A 205 -18.69 8.07 3.79
N GLY A 206 -17.57 8.66 3.38
CA GLY A 206 -17.49 10.07 2.99
C GLY A 206 -17.21 11.04 4.13
N ASP A 207 -16.82 10.56 5.32
CA ASP A 207 -16.59 11.42 6.50
C ASP A 207 -15.24 12.14 6.39
N PRO A 208 -15.20 13.47 6.20
CA PRO A 208 -13.96 14.20 6.03
C PRO A 208 -13.10 14.24 7.31
N ALA A 209 -13.70 14.17 8.50
CA ALA A 209 -12.96 14.20 9.76
C ALA A 209 -12.18 12.89 9.95
N LEU A 210 -12.75 11.75 9.58
CA LEU A 210 -12.07 10.46 9.63
C LEU A 210 -10.95 10.39 8.58
N TRP A 211 -11.20 10.91 7.36
CA TRP A 211 -10.16 11.02 6.33
C TRP A 211 -9.00 11.90 6.81
N ARG A 212 -9.28 13.01 7.51
CA ARG A 212 -8.26 13.90 8.07
C ARG A 212 -7.39 13.17 9.09
N LYS A 213 -8.01 12.42 10.01
CA LYS A 213 -7.31 11.59 11.00
C LYS A 213 -6.44 10.52 10.30
N PHE A 214 -6.97 9.87 9.28
CA PHE A 214 -6.22 8.86 8.52
C PHE A 214 -5.00 9.49 7.83
N GLY A 215 -5.18 10.61 7.12
CA GLY A 215 -4.09 11.30 6.44
C GLY A 215 -2.95 11.68 7.39
N ASN A 216 -3.30 12.23 8.55
CA ASN A 216 -2.31 12.62 9.57
C ASN A 216 -1.64 11.39 10.22
N SER A 217 -2.39 10.31 10.45
CA SER A 217 -1.84 9.06 10.99
C SER A 217 -0.91 8.40 9.97
N LEU A 218 -1.25 8.47 8.68
CA LEU A 218 -0.36 8.02 7.61
C LEU A 218 0.92 8.87 7.57
N ARG A 219 0.80 10.18 7.75
CA ARG A 219 1.96 11.07 7.85
C ARG A 219 2.88 10.64 9.01
N MET A 220 2.30 10.31 10.18
CA MET A 220 3.08 9.77 11.32
C MET A 220 3.78 8.44 10.96
N ARG A 221 3.08 7.53 10.28
CA ARG A 221 3.69 6.26 9.81
C ARG A 221 4.93 6.54 8.96
N LEU A 222 4.81 7.44 7.98
CA LEU A 222 5.91 7.76 7.07
C LEU A 222 7.06 8.49 7.79
N LEU A 223 6.74 9.39 8.70
CA LEU A 223 7.75 10.08 9.54
C LEU A 223 8.51 9.07 10.42
N ASN A 224 7.78 8.18 11.08
CA ASN A 224 8.39 7.13 11.91
C ASN A 224 9.30 6.22 11.06
N ARG A 225 8.86 5.87 9.83
CA ARG A 225 9.66 5.06 8.91
C ARG A 225 10.93 5.76 8.48
N ALA A 226 10.87 7.08 8.26
CA ALA A 226 11.98 7.88 7.76
C ALA A 226 12.96 8.32 8.87
N SER A 227 12.63 8.16 10.15
CA SER A 227 13.35 8.78 11.27
C SER A 227 14.87 8.47 11.31
N ASP A 228 15.25 7.21 11.01
CA ASP A 228 16.67 6.82 11.01
C ASP A 228 17.46 7.45 9.86
N ALA A 229 16.77 7.76 8.76
CA ALA A 229 17.39 8.23 7.52
C ALA A 229 17.29 9.77 7.37
N TRP A 230 16.30 10.36 7.98
CA TRP A 230 15.97 11.78 7.85
C TRP A 230 15.78 12.38 9.24
N PRO A 231 16.85 12.96 9.84
CA PRO A 231 16.75 13.50 11.21
C PRO A 231 15.61 14.50 11.42
N GLN A 232 15.26 15.27 10.38
CA GLN A 232 14.15 16.22 10.48
C GLN A 232 12.76 15.54 10.54
N ALA A 233 12.68 14.21 10.36
CA ALA A 233 11.41 13.49 10.51
C ALA A 233 10.92 13.52 11.95
N ASP A 234 11.82 13.36 12.92
CA ASP A 234 11.46 13.43 14.35
C ASP A 234 11.01 14.85 14.76
N GLU A 235 11.63 15.91 14.20
CA GLU A 235 11.18 17.30 14.42
C GLU A 235 9.73 17.49 13.95
N ARG A 236 9.40 16.96 12.78
CA ARG A 236 8.03 17.02 12.21
C ARG A 236 7.04 16.21 13.02
N PHE A 237 7.47 15.03 13.46
CA PHE A 237 6.65 14.17 14.32
C PHE A 237 6.32 14.88 15.63
N HIS A 238 7.35 15.44 16.29
CA HIS A 238 7.20 16.23 17.52
C HIS A 238 6.22 17.39 17.31
N ALA A 239 6.36 18.13 16.21
CA ALA A 239 5.47 19.25 15.89
C ALA A 239 4.01 18.80 15.71
N MET A 240 3.77 17.61 15.18
CA MET A 240 2.41 17.06 15.07
C MET A 240 1.82 16.76 16.45
N LEU A 241 2.60 16.18 17.36
CA LEU A 241 2.15 15.88 18.72
C LEU A 241 1.89 17.15 19.54
N ALA A 242 2.66 18.22 19.28
CA ALA A 242 2.53 19.49 19.99
C ALA A 242 1.30 20.30 19.57
N ASP A 243 0.68 19.98 18.42
CA ASP A 243 -0.45 20.72 17.86
C ASP A 243 -1.51 19.76 17.30
N GLU A 244 -2.18 19.06 18.21
CA GLU A 244 -3.24 18.09 17.89
C GLU A 244 -4.44 18.72 17.16
N ALA A 245 -4.69 20.02 17.37
CA ALA A 245 -5.78 20.73 16.70
C ALA A 245 -5.51 20.85 15.20
N THR A 246 -4.26 21.15 14.83
CA THR A 246 -3.85 21.21 13.44
C THR A 246 -3.66 19.80 12.83
N TRP A 247 -3.19 18.84 13.63
CA TRP A 247 -2.82 17.50 13.15
C TRP A 247 -3.58 16.40 13.92
N PRO A 248 -4.93 16.38 13.87
CA PRO A 248 -5.67 15.30 14.55
C PRO A 248 -5.33 13.95 13.92
N VAL A 249 -5.03 12.96 14.76
CA VAL A 249 -4.72 11.59 14.37
C VAL A 249 -5.79 10.63 14.91
N MET A 250 -5.72 9.36 14.58
CA MET A 250 -6.61 8.35 15.14
C MET A 250 -6.44 8.26 16.66
N THR A 251 -7.58 8.19 17.39
CA THR A 251 -7.62 8.20 18.86
C THR A 251 -8.39 6.98 19.42
N SER A 252 -8.97 6.17 18.55
CA SER A 252 -9.69 4.95 18.96
C SER A 252 -9.78 3.98 17.78
N ASN A 253 -10.20 2.76 18.04
CA ASN A 253 -10.46 1.76 17.01
C ASN A 253 -11.60 2.14 16.06
N ASP A 254 -12.45 3.08 16.43
CA ASP A 254 -13.50 3.61 15.55
C ASP A 254 -12.92 4.44 14.41
N ASP A 255 -11.72 4.98 14.58
CA ASP A 255 -11.00 5.76 13.57
C ASP A 255 -10.23 4.88 12.57
N ASN A 256 -10.14 3.56 12.79
CA ASN A 256 -9.33 2.66 11.97
C ASN A 256 -9.66 2.76 10.47
N ALA A 257 -8.66 2.99 9.63
CA ALA A 257 -8.80 2.94 8.18
C ALA A 257 -8.85 1.47 7.74
N LYS A 258 -9.99 1.03 7.24
CA LYS A 258 -10.19 -0.36 6.82
C LYS A 258 -11.25 -0.44 5.72
N LEU A 259 -11.06 -1.39 4.81
CA LEU A 259 -12.04 -1.72 3.78
C LEU A 259 -12.82 -2.95 4.23
N VAL A 260 -14.12 -2.78 4.48
CA VAL A 260 -15.01 -3.85 4.94
C VAL A 260 -15.78 -4.41 3.73
N TYR A 261 -15.87 -5.71 3.63
CA TYR A 261 -16.56 -6.39 2.53
C TYR A 261 -17.97 -6.80 2.98
N PRO A 262 -18.98 -6.68 2.10
CA PRO A 262 -20.34 -7.15 2.43
C PRO A 262 -20.46 -8.65 2.72
N GLY A 263 -19.50 -9.45 2.24
CA GLY A 263 -19.50 -10.90 2.49
C GLY A 263 -20.39 -11.70 1.54
N GLU A 264 -21.11 -11.04 0.64
CA GLU A 264 -22.00 -11.68 -0.34
C GLU A 264 -21.40 -11.59 -1.74
N SER A 265 -21.66 -12.59 -2.56
CA SER A 265 -21.20 -12.59 -3.95
C SER A 265 -21.79 -11.43 -4.74
N PRO A 266 -21.00 -10.69 -5.52
CA PRO A 266 -19.58 -10.87 -5.81
C PRO A 266 -18.61 -10.13 -4.86
N TYR A 267 -19.11 -9.48 -3.81
CA TYR A 267 -18.36 -8.55 -2.97
C TYR A 267 -17.85 -9.22 -1.69
N LYS A 268 -17.00 -10.22 -1.85
CA LYS A 268 -16.35 -10.93 -0.74
C LYS A 268 -14.87 -10.52 -0.62
N ASN A 269 -14.34 -10.64 0.59
CA ASN A 269 -12.91 -10.41 0.85
C ASN A 269 -12.05 -11.20 -0.16
N PRO A 270 -11.07 -10.58 -0.82
CA PRO A 270 -10.25 -11.27 -1.83
C PRO A 270 -9.37 -12.39 -1.27
N ILE A 271 -8.95 -12.31 0.00
CA ILE A 271 -8.22 -13.42 0.66
C ILE A 271 -9.16 -14.63 0.77
N TYR A 272 -10.39 -14.40 1.24
CA TYR A 272 -11.42 -15.44 1.31
C TYR A 272 -11.64 -16.06 -0.09
N ASN A 273 -11.84 -15.22 -1.13
CA ASN A 273 -12.07 -15.71 -2.49
C ASN A 273 -10.93 -16.61 -2.98
N THR A 274 -9.71 -16.33 -2.55
CA THR A 274 -8.53 -17.12 -2.91
C THR A 274 -8.45 -18.41 -2.08
N LEU A 275 -8.74 -18.35 -0.78
CA LEU A 275 -8.39 -19.41 0.16
C LEU A 275 -9.56 -20.28 0.63
N PHE A 276 -10.84 -19.91 0.40
CA PHE A 276 -11.98 -20.61 1.03
C PHE A 276 -12.08 -22.10 0.70
N THR A 277 -11.52 -22.53 -0.44
CA THR A 277 -11.45 -23.96 -0.82
C THR A 277 -10.01 -24.49 -0.79
N ARG A 278 -9.05 -23.72 -0.24
CA ARG A 278 -7.62 -24.02 -0.32
C ARG A 278 -6.97 -23.97 1.05
N THR A 279 -5.87 -24.68 1.17
CA THR A 279 -5.05 -24.75 2.39
C THR A 279 -3.59 -24.41 2.07
N ASP A 280 -3.40 -23.42 1.17
CA ASP A 280 -2.06 -23.07 0.69
C ASP A 280 -1.24 -22.31 1.73
N GLN A 281 -1.92 -21.49 2.55
CA GLN A 281 -1.29 -20.62 3.54
C GLN A 281 -1.60 -21.09 4.95
N GLY A 282 -0.61 -20.92 5.82
CA GLY A 282 -0.75 -21.11 7.24
C GLY A 282 -0.07 -20.00 8.02
N ILE A 283 -0.10 -20.11 9.31
CA ILE A 283 0.62 -19.16 10.17
C ILE A 283 2.09 -19.59 10.28
N SER A 284 2.99 -18.60 10.28
CA SER A 284 4.43 -18.85 10.45
C SER A 284 4.74 -19.46 11.82
N GLN A 285 5.73 -20.34 11.87
CA GLN A 285 6.26 -20.88 13.15
C GLN A 285 6.80 -19.72 14.02
N THR A 286 7.43 -18.71 13.41
CA THR A 286 7.91 -17.53 14.14
C THR A 286 6.76 -16.82 14.87
N SER A 287 5.63 -16.62 14.20
CA SER A 287 4.45 -15.97 14.81
C SER A 287 3.84 -16.83 15.92
N VAL A 288 3.72 -18.15 15.70
CA VAL A 288 3.16 -19.05 16.72
C VAL A 288 4.06 -19.06 17.96
N ASP A 289 5.39 -19.23 17.77
CA ASP A 289 6.35 -19.26 18.88
C ASP A 289 6.36 -17.94 19.66
N PHE A 290 6.33 -16.82 18.92
CA PHE A 290 6.27 -15.48 19.52
C PHE A 290 5.06 -15.34 20.44
N MET A 291 3.89 -15.71 19.93
CA MET A 291 2.62 -15.58 20.69
C MET A 291 2.51 -16.59 21.83
N LYS A 292 2.94 -17.84 21.62
CA LYS A 292 2.95 -18.86 22.70
C LYS A 292 3.87 -18.44 23.87
N LEU A 293 5.07 -17.93 23.54
CA LEU A 293 6.04 -17.50 24.55
C LEU A 293 5.51 -16.38 25.46
N ARG A 294 4.54 -15.60 24.93
CA ARG A 294 3.94 -14.46 25.63
C ARG A 294 2.54 -14.74 26.18
N ASN A 295 2.01 -15.93 25.93
CA ASN A 295 0.60 -16.27 26.20
C ASN A 295 -0.35 -15.26 25.53
N ASP A 296 -0.03 -14.87 24.29
CA ASP A 296 -0.73 -13.81 23.55
C ASP A 296 -2.16 -14.27 23.20
N PRO A 297 -3.20 -13.56 23.68
CA PRO A 297 -4.59 -13.97 23.43
C PRO A 297 -5.02 -13.85 21.96
N ARG A 298 -4.23 -13.18 21.09
CA ARG A 298 -4.52 -13.06 19.66
C ARG A 298 -4.21 -14.38 18.90
N LEU A 299 -3.46 -15.31 19.48
CA LEU A 299 -3.09 -16.56 18.80
C LEU A 299 -4.30 -17.33 18.24
N PRO A 300 -5.38 -17.59 19.01
CA PRO A 300 -6.54 -18.30 18.46
C PRO A 300 -7.38 -17.49 17.46
N VAL A 301 -7.13 -16.17 17.36
CA VAL A 301 -7.74 -15.32 16.31
C VAL A 301 -6.94 -15.44 15.02
N PHE A 302 -5.60 -15.43 15.11
CA PHE A 302 -4.69 -15.39 13.95
C PHE A 302 -4.42 -16.77 13.35
N ALA A 303 -4.68 -17.84 14.13
CA ALA A 303 -4.45 -19.22 13.71
C ALA A 303 -5.62 -20.13 14.08
N GLN A 304 -5.86 -21.11 13.24
CA GLN A 304 -6.72 -22.25 13.61
C GLN A 304 -5.86 -23.31 14.29
N PRO A 305 -6.36 -23.99 15.33
CA PRO A 305 -5.63 -25.13 15.87
C PRO A 305 -5.48 -26.22 14.80
N ARG A 306 -4.33 -26.89 14.78
CA ARG A 306 -4.12 -27.96 13.78
C ARG A 306 -5.07 -29.14 14.03
N SER A 307 -5.53 -29.75 12.95
CA SER A 307 -6.57 -30.79 13.03
C SER A 307 -6.10 -32.12 13.68
N LEU A 308 -4.77 -32.28 13.79
CA LEU A 308 -4.20 -33.53 14.35
C LEU A 308 -4.55 -33.73 15.84
N ASP A 309 -4.44 -32.66 16.65
CA ASP A 309 -4.56 -32.76 18.11
C ASP A 309 -5.08 -31.49 18.78
N GLY A 310 -5.41 -30.46 18.01
CA GLY A 310 -5.95 -29.21 18.55
C GLY A 310 -4.91 -28.21 19.05
N ASP A 311 -3.61 -28.50 18.92
CA ASP A 311 -2.55 -27.53 19.28
C ASP A 311 -2.31 -26.51 18.16
N PHE A 312 -1.64 -25.42 18.47
CA PHE A 312 -1.19 -24.41 17.49
C PHE A 312 0.25 -24.71 17.09
N VAL A 313 0.47 -25.05 15.82
CA VAL A 313 1.80 -25.37 15.30
C VAL A 313 1.97 -24.69 13.94
N GLY A 314 2.80 -23.66 13.90
CA GLY A 314 3.10 -22.95 12.67
C GLY A 314 3.91 -23.78 11.68
N GLN A 315 4.03 -23.30 10.48
CA GLN A 315 4.94 -23.85 9.46
C GLN A 315 6.16 -22.94 9.39
N GLN A 316 7.33 -23.56 9.36
CA GLN A 316 8.60 -22.87 9.18
C GLN A 316 8.68 -22.27 7.76
N ASN A 317 8.97 -20.98 7.65
CA ASN A 317 9.14 -20.32 6.35
C ASN A 317 10.34 -20.92 5.60
N GLY A 318 10.26 -21.00 4.28
CA GLY A 318 11.33 -21.55 3.46
C GLY A 318 11.63 -23.01 3.69
N ALA A 319 10.67 -23.79 4.15
CA ALA A 319 10.86 -25.24 4.37
C ALA A 319 11.23 -25.97 3.08
N ALA A 320 12.09 -26.99 3.19
CA ALA A 320 12.52 -27.78 2.02
C ALA A 320 11.39 -28.58 1.39
N ARG A 321 10.39 -28.98 2.20
CA ARG A 321 9.27 -29.83 1.75
C ARG A 321 7.94 -29.34 2.30
N GLN A 322 6.90 -29.54 1.50
CA GLN A 322 5.53 -29.28 1.95
C GLN A 322 5.19 -30.21 3.14
N PRO A 323 4.69 -29.66 4.25
CA PRO A 323 4.29 -30.48 5.39
C PRO A 323 2.94 -31.17 5.13
N PRO A 324 2.64 -32.28 5.85
CA PRO A 324 1.27 -32.75 5.90
C PRO A 324 0.34 -31.72 6.57
N ILE A 325 -0.72 -31.33 5.89
CA ILE A 325 -1.63 -30.27 6.33
C ILE A 325 -2.15 -30.47 7.76
N PRO A 326 -2.61 -31.70 8.15
CA PRO A 326 -3.12 -31.90 9.51
C PRO A 326 -2.12 -31.61 10.65
N LYS A 327 -0.83 -31.49 10.32
CA LYS A 327 0.23 -31.20 11.30
C LYS A 327 0.50 -29.71 11.48
N ARG A 328 -0.20 -28.83 10.74
CA ARG A 328 0.06 -27.39 10.74
C ARG A 328 -1.23 -26.60 10.97
N SER A 329 -1.08 -25.46 11.60
CA SER A 329 -2.14 -24.49 11.82
C SER A 329 -2.35 -23.66 10.56
N LEU A 330 -3.59 -23.57 10.12
CA LEU A 330 -4.01 -22.64 9.06
C LEU A 330 -4.14 -21.23 9.66
N LEU A 331 -4.27 -20.24 8.79
CA LEU A 331 -4.60 -18.88 9.22
C LEU A 331 -5.96 -18.86 9.92
N GLY A 332 -6.17 -17.91 10.79
CA GLY A 332 -7.42 -17.74 11.53
C GLY A 332 -8.62 -17.46 10.63
N ILE A 333 -9.79 -17.81 11.10
CA ILE A 333 -11.04 -17.59 10.34
C ILE A 333 -11.24 -16.10 10.05
N ALA A 334 -11.06 -15.25 11.06
CA ALA A 334 -11.20 -13.80 10.94
C ALA A 334 -10.18 -13.16 9.96
N ILE A 335 -9.08 -13.86 9.67
CA ILE A 335 -8.03 -13.37 8.78
C ILE A 335 -8.29 -13.81 7.32
N ALA A 336 -8.61 -15.09 7.11
CA ALA A 336 -8.58 -15.67 5.77
C ALA A 336 -9.84 -16.41 5.34
N TYR A 337 -10.74 -16.72 6.26
CA TYR A 337 -11.88 -17.59 5.97
C TYR A 337 -13.24 -16.97 6.32
N ALA A 338 -13.29 -15.65 6.60
CA ALA A 338 -14.53 -14.90 6.74
C ALA A 338 -14.75 -14.08 5.44
N PRO A 339 -15.88 -14.25 4.75
CA PRO A 339 -16.10 -13.54 3.48
C PRO A 339 -16.28 -12.04 3.65
N ASP A 340 -16.62 -11.58 4.87
CA ASP A 340 -16.81 -10.19 5.25
C ASP A 340 -15.62 -9.59 6.02
N ALA A 341 -14.50 -10.32 6.13
CA ALA A 341 -13.31 -9.84 6.85
C ALA A 341 -12.83 -8.50 6.27
N ALA A 342 -12.47 -7.59 7.16
CA ALA A 342 -11.91 -6.30 6.75
C ALA A 342 -10.44 -6.43 6.34
N LEU A 343 -10.01 -5.56 5.42
CA LEU A 343 -8.59 -5.33 5.11
C LEU A 343 -8.16 -4.04 5.81
N ASN A 344 -7.25 -4.15 6.77
CA ASN A 344 -6.81 -3.04 7.63
C ASN A 344 -5.69 -2.25 6.96
N ILE A 345 -5.92 -0.96 6.69
CA ILE A 345 -5.00 -0.05 6.00
C ILE A 345 -4.05 0.61 7.01
N LEU A 346 -4.62 1.12 8.10
CA LEU A 346 -3.90 1.71 9.22
C LEU A 346 -4.79 1.67 10.46
N GLN A 347 -4.23 1.27 11.59
CA GLN A 347 -4.99 1.06 12.82
C GLN A 347 -4.52 2.01 13.93
N TYR A 348 -5.42 2.35 14.85
CA TYR A 348 -5.12 3.18 16.02
C TYR A 348 -3.98 2.57 16.86
N SER A 349 -3.94 1.26 16.99
CA SER A 349 -2.84 0.58 17.69
C SER A 349 -1.47 0.96 17.13
N GLU A 350 -1.37 1.15 15.80
CA GLU A 350 -0.12 1.55 15.15
C GLU A 350 0.28 2.98 15.54
N VAL A 351 -0.70 3.90 15.58
CA VAL A 351 -0.47 5.30 15.97
C VAL A 351 0.13 5.35 17.38
N GLU A 352 -0.43 4.58 18.30
CA GLU A 352 0.09 4.49 19.67
C GLU A 352 1.54 3.97 19.69
N PHE A 353 1.85 2.95 18.88
CA PHE A 353 3.22 2.43 18.79
C PHE A 353 4.17 3.45 18.15
N TYR A 354 3.73 4.24 17.16
CA TYR A 354 4.58 5.30 16.57
C TYR A 354 4.89 6.37 17.61
N ILE A 355 3.89 6.77 18.41
CA ILE A 355 4.08 7.76 19.48
C ILE A 355 5.03 7.20 20.56
N ALA A 356 4.83 5.93 20.97
CA ALA A 356 5.70 5.27 21.95
C ALA A 356 7.16 5.26 21.47
N GLU A 357 7.38 4.88 20.22
CA GLU A 357 8.70 4.77 19.60
C GLU A 357 9.38 6.16 19.52
N HIS A 358 8.64 7.16 19.05
CA HIS A 358 9.12 8.55 18.99
C HIS A 358 9.55 9.05 20.38
N LYS A 359 8.71 8.86 21.41
CA LYS A 359 9.04 9.26 22.80
C LYS A 359 10.35 8.62 23.27
N VAL A 360 10.53 7.34 22.99
CA VAL A 360 11.76 6.62 23.39
C VAL A 360 12.98 7.20 22.66
N ARG A 361 12.86 7.52 21.35
CA ARG A 361 13.95 8.17 20.60
C ARG A 361 14.31 9.55 21.19
N GLU A 362 13.32 10.28 21.69
CA GLU A 362 13.53 11.58 22.36
C GLU A 362 14.03 11.45 23.81
N GLY A 363 14.24 10.22 24.30
CA GLY A 363 14.70 9.96 25.67
C GLY A 363 13.57 9.97 26.70
N GLU A 364 12.32 9.99 26.26
CA GLU A 364 11.14 10.01 27.11
C GLU A 364 10.62 8.59 27.40
N ASN A 365 9.63 8.50 28.28
CA ASN A 365 9.00 7.23 28.63
C ASN A 365 7.83 6.94 27.69
N GLY A 366 7.96 5.86 26.90
CA GLY A 366 6.94 5.42 25.94
C GLY A 366 5.88 4.47 26.51
N LYS A 367 5.92 4.17 27.82
CA LYS A 367 5.10 3.11 28.44
C LYS A 367 3.60 3.23 28.14
N VAL A 368 3.04 4.43 28.38
CA VAL A 368 1.59 4.64 28.24
C VAL A 368 1.13 4.30 26.81
N ASN A 369 1.83 4.83 25.84
CA ASN A 369 1.48 4.60 24.42
C ASN A 369 1.73 3.13 24.02
N TYR A 370 2.81 2.51 24.50
CA TYR A 370 3.06 1.08 24.30
C TYR A 370 1.89 0.22 24.80
N GLU A 371 1.43 0.46 26.04
CA GLU A 371 0.32 -0.26 26.66
C GLU A 371 -1.00 0.01 25.93
N ASN A 372 -1.24 1.28 25.52
CA ASN A 372 -2.43 1.64 24.72
C ASN A 372 -2.44 0.92 23.39
N GLY A 373 -1.30 0.87 22.70
CA GLY A 373 -1.19 0.16 21.41
C GLY A 373 -1.53 -1.32 21.53
N ILE A 374 -1.05 -1.96 22.60
CA ILE A 374 -1.39 -3.38 22.87
C ILE A 374 -2.88 -3.52 23.14
N LYS A 375 -3.44 -2.70 24.06
CA LYS A 375 -4.87 -2.74 24.43
C LYS A 375 -5.75 -2.52 23.18
N ALA A 376 -5.41 -1.50 22.39
CA ALA A 376 -6.15 -1.21 21.14
C ALA A 376 -6.15 -2.42 20.18
N SER A 377 -5.00 -3.10 20.04
CA SER A 377 -4.90 -4.29 19.19
C SER A 377 -5.73 -5.44 19.75
N LEU A 378 -5.66 -5.69 21.07
CA LEU A 378 -6.44 -6.76 21.71
C LEU A 378 -7.96 -6.50 21.59
N ASP A 379 -8.38 -5.27 21.85
CA ASP A 379 -9.79 -4.85 21.74
C ASP A 379 -10.30 -4.99 20.30
N TYR A 380 -9.51 -4.56 19.32
CA TYR A 380 -9.87 -4.67 17.90
C TYR A 380 -10.16 -6.12 17.50
N TRP A 381 -9.36 -7.07 18.02
CA TRP A 381 -9.50 -8.49 17.72
C TRP A 381 -10.46 -9.21 18.67
N GLY A 382 -11.12 -8.51 19.58
CA GLY A 382 -12.15 -9.05 20.47
C GLY A 382 -11.60 -9.92 21.59
N VAL A 383 -10.35 -9.70 21.99
CA VAL A 383 -9.66 -10.46 23.05
C VAL A 383 -9.09 -9.54 24.13
N GLY A 384 -9.70 -8.37 24.34
CA GLY A 384 -9.25 -7.36 25.30
C GLY A 384 -9.48 -7.67 26.77
N ASP A 385 -10.37 -8.60 27.10
CA ASP A 385 -10.76 -8.90 28.50
C ASP A 385 -9.57 -9.25 29.42
N GLY A 386 -8.50 -9.85 28.87
CA GLY A 386 -7.30 -10.22 29.61
C GLY A 386 -6.12 -9.27 29.42
N ALA A 387 -6.34 -8.05 28.93
CA ALA A 387 -5.26 -7.13 28.54
C ALA A 387 -4.29 -6.81 29.68
N ASP A 388 -4.80 -6.56 30.88
CA ASP A 388 -3.93 -6.19 32.02
C ASP A 388 -3.04 -7.36 32.46
N ASP A 389 -3.58 -8.59 32.46
CA ASP A 389 -2.79 -9.80 32.74
C ASP A 389 -1.73 -10.04 31.66
N PHE A 390 -2.08 -9.81 30.39
CA PHE A 390 -1.14 -9.91 29.29
C PHE A 390 -0.01 -8.90 29.42
N LEU A 391 -0.34 -7.64 29.75
CA LEU A 391 0.62 -6.55 29.95
C LEU A 391 1.56 -6.80 31.15
N ALA A 392 1.08 -7.53 32.17
CA ALA A 392 1.90 -7.90 33.33
C ALA A 392 2.87 -9.05 33.03
N GLY A 393 2.71 -9.74 31.89
CA GLY A 393 3.56 -10.86 31.50
C GLY A 393 5.03 -10.48 31.34
N THR A 394 5.94 -11.32 31.80
CA THR A 394 7.39 -11.02 31.85
C THR A 394 8.04 -10.71 30.50
N LYS A 395 7.40 -11.14 29.40
CA LYS A 395 7.88 -10.90 28.04
C LYS A 395 7.14 -9.74 27.34
N VAL A 396 6.22 -9.09 28.06
CA VAL A 396 5.36 -8.02 27.54
C VAL A 396 5.51 -6.76 28.40
N ALA A 397 5.65 -6.93 29.74
CA ALA A 397 5.78 -5.81 30.67
C ALA A 397 6.84 -4.81 30.20
N TYR A 398 6.47 -3.54 30.17
CA TYR A 398 7.33 -2.48 29.66
C TYR A 398 8.63 -2.36 30.48
N ASP A 399 9.73 -2.30 29.77
CA ASP A 399 11.09 -2.09 30.31
C ASP A 399 11.76 -1.01 29.46
N GLN A 400 12.01 0.15 30.05
CA GLN A 400 12.62 1.30 29.36
C GLN A 400 13.96 0.93 28.67
N SER A 401 14.73 0.01 29.27
CA SER A 401 16.03 -0.38 28.70
C SER A 401 15.89 -1.23 27.42
N LYS A 402 14.70 -1.74 27.15
CA LYS A 402 14.36 -2.56 25.97
C LYS A 402 13.17 -1.99 25.19
N ALA A 403 12.85 -0.71 25.44
CA ALA A 403 11.60 -0.12 24.98
C ALA A 403 11.42 -0.26 23.45
N ILE A 404 12.43 0.07 22.66
CA ILE A 404 12.35 -0.02 21.18
C ILE A 404 12.04 -1.47 20.75
N GLU A 405 12.75 -2.43 21.31
CA GLU A 405 12.53 -3.86 21.00
C GLU A 405 11.09 -4.28 21.33
N LEU A 406 10.61 -3.95 22.53
CA LEU A 406 9.25 -4.29 22.99
C LEU A 406 8.18 -3.64 22.09
N ILE A 407 8.34 -2.34 21.80
CA ILE A 407 7.41 -1.58 20.94
C ILE A 407 7.34 -2.20 19.55
N THR A 408 8.49 -2.44 18.93
CA THR A 408 8.54 -2.94 17.55
C THR A 408 8.07 -4.39 17.45
N GLU A 409 8.32 -5.23 18.46
CA GLU A 409 7.78 -6.59 18.57
C GLU A 409 6.25 -6.58 18.64
N GLN A 410 5.67 -5.76 19.52
CA GLN A 410 4.22 -5.69 19.68
C GLN A 410 3.56 -5.05 18.46
N LYS A 411 4.20 -4.05 17.84
CA LYS A 411 3.73 -3.47 16.58
C LYS A 411 3.70 -4.54 15.48
N TRP A 412 4.77 -5.34 15.33
CA TRP A 412 4.84 -6.38 14.31
C TRP A 412 3.65 -7.35 14.38
N ILE A 413 3.25 -7.78 15.59
CA ILE A 413 2.11 -8.69 15.72
C ILE A 413 0.75 -7.92 15.62
N ALA A 414 0.69 -6.64 15.98
CA ALA A 414 -0.53 -5.84 15.87
C ALA A 414 -0.93 -5.62 14.41
N ILE A 415 0.05 -5.44 13.51
CA ILE A 415 -0.18 -5.24 12.07
C ILE A 415 -0.30 -6.58 11.29
N PHE A 416 -0.73 -7.65 11.96
CA PHE A 416 -0.91 -8.95 11.31
C PHE A 416 -1.86 -8.84 10.12
N GLY A 417 -1.38 -9.24 8.93
CA GLY A 417 -2.13 -9.13 7.69
C GLY A 417 -1.84 -7.87 6.86
N GLN A 418 -0.94 -6.98 7.34
CA GLN A 418 -0.44 -5.84 6.57
C GLN A 418 0.99 -6.17 6.08
N GLY A 419 1.11 -7.06 5.09
CA GLY A 419 2.41 -7.62 4.70
C GLY A 419 3.44 -6.60 4.24
N VAL A 420 3.06 -5.58 3.48
CA VAL A 420 3.99 -4.52 3.06
C VAL A 420 4.51 -3.74 4.28
N GLU A 421 3.58 -3.34 5.17
CA GLU A 421 3.92 -2.61 6.40
C GLU A 421 4.84 -3.46 7.29
N ALA A 422 4.47 -4.73 7.53
CA ALA A 422 5.27 -5.64 8.35
C ALA A 422 6.67 -5.85 7.74
N PHE A 423 6.76 -6.02 6.42
CA PHE A 423 8.03 -6.20 5.70
C PHE A 423 8.90 -4.95 5.80
N ALA A 424 8.32 -3.75 5.65
CA ALA A 424 9.05 -2.49 5.79
C ALA A 424 9.57 -2.31 7.22
N GLU A 425 8.74 -2.61 8.22
CA GLU A 425 9.09 -2.46 9.64
C GLU A 425 10.19 -3.43 10.09
N ILE A 426 10.10 -4.72 9.72
CA ILE A 426 11.16 -5.67 10.12
C ILE A 426 12.50 -5.29 9.49
N ARG A 427 12.52 -4.79 8.25
CA ARG A 427 13.76 -4.31 7.60
C ARG A 427 14.36 -3.11 8.34
N ARG A 428 13.52 -2.19 8.78
CA ARG A 428 13.94 -0.99 9.50
C ARG A 428 14.46 -1.32 10.89
N THR A 429 13.71 -2.14 11.64
CA THR A 429 13.94 -2.36 13.08
C THR A 429 14.79 -3.60 13.41
N HIS A 430 14.93 -4.52 12.46
CA HIS A 430 15.49 -5.85 12.67
C HIS A 430 14.79 -6.60 13.82
N THR A 431 13.46 -6.38 13.95
CA THR A 431 12.65 -6.96 15.03
C THR A 431 11.39 -7.60 14.43
N PRO A 432 11.00 -8.82 14.86
CA PRO A 432 11.70 -9.68 15.84
C PRO A 432 13.06 -10.21 15.32
N SER A 433 14.07 -10.21 16.17
CA SER A 433 15.43 -10.63 15.78
C SER A 433 15.49 -12.03 15.19
N ARG A 434 14.61 -12.93 15.67
CA ARG A 434 14.53 -14.31 15.18
C ARG A 434 14.37 -14.39 13.66
N ILE A 435 13.69 -13.44 13.03
CA ILE A 435 13.50 -13.42 11.56
C ILE A 435 14.87 -13.36 10.84
N PHE A 436 15.83 -12.65 11.42
CA PHE A 436 17.16 -12.42 10.83
C PHE A 436 18.19 -13.47 11.25
N GLU A 437 17.96 -14.14 12.36
CA GLU A 437 18.79 -15.22 12.87
C GLU A 437 18.49 -16.55 12.16
N TYR A 438 17.28 -16.64 11.59
CA TYR A 438 16.80 -17.86 10.98
C TYR A 438 17.28 -17.99 9.54
N GLU A 439 17.99 -19.09 9.26
CA GLU A 439 18.41 -19.43 7.90
C GLU A 439 17.37 -20.38 7.29
N LEU A 440 16.83 -20.01 6.14
CA LEU A 440 15.85 -20.84 5.45
C LEU A 440 16.41 -22.23 5.14
N GLU A 441 15.62 -23.26 5.40
CA GLU A 441 15.97 -24.66 5.12
C GLU A 441 16.27 -24.90 3.64
N ALA A 442 15.53 -24.19 2.77
CA ALA A 442 15.73 -24.20 1.33
C ALA A 442 15.43 -22.82 0.77
N THR A 443 16.38 -22.26 0.05
CA THR A 443 16.23 -20.95 -0.60
C THR A 443 16.94 -20.97 -1.95
N GLU A 444 16.44 -20.19 -2.89
CA GLU A 444 17.11 -19.93 -4.16
C GLU A 444 18.43 -19.16 -3.94
N TYR A 445 18.61 -18.54 -2.76
CA TYR A 445 19.72 -17.62 -2.48
C TYR A 445 20.39 -17.94 -1.13
N PRO A 446 21.10 -19.08 -1.03
CA PRO A 446 21.75 -19.49 0.23
C PRO A 446 22.72 -18.42 0.74
N GLY A 447 22.66 -18.15 2.05
CA GLY A 447 23.54 -17.20 2.73
C GLY A 447 23.24 -15.73 2.49
N ARG A 448 22.11 -15.40 1.83
CA ARG A 448 21.75 -14.00 1.52
C ARG A 448 20.86 -13.35 2.60
N GLY A 449 20.18 -14.14 3.42
CA GLY A 449 19.26 -13.63 4.43
C GLY A 449 17.92 -13.17 3.84
N LEU A 450 17.26 -12.26 4.52
CA LEU A 450 15.97 -11.71 4.11
C LEU A 450 16.14 -10.75 2.92
N PRO A 451 15.33 -10.87 1.87
CA PRO A 451 15.34 -9.85 0.80
C PRO A 451 15.01 -8.45 1.35
N LEU A 452 15.65 -7.44 0.80
CA LEU A 452 15.44 -6.04 1.21
C LEU A 452 14.39 -5.34 0.36
N ARG A 453 13.98 -5.93 -0.78
CA ARG A 453 13.02 -5.34 -1.72
C ARG A 453 12.52 -6.42 -2.68
N LEU A 454 11.46 -6.08 -3.42
CA LEU A 454 11.05 -6.88 -4.57
C LEU A 454 11.90 -6.51 -5.79
N ALA A 455 12.04 -7.43 -6.72
CA ALA A 455 12.71 -7.17 -7.99
C ALA A 455 11.83 -6.27 -8.88
N TYR A 456 12.44 -5.39 -9.63
CA TYR A 456 11.73 -4.60 -10.64
C TYR A 456 11.10 -5.52 -11.70
N SER A 457 10.04 -5.02 -12.31
CA SER A 457 9.31 -5.69 -13.38
C SER A 457 10.20 -5.96 -14.59
N PRO A 458 10.28 -7.20 -15.10
CA PRO A 458 10.94 -7.47 -16.38
C PRO A 458 10.35 -6.69 -17.56
N ALA A 459 9.05 -6.37 -17.52
CA ALA A 459 8.41 -5.53 -18.54
C ALA A 459 9.03 -4.13 -18.57
N GLU A 460 9.35 -3.55 -17.38
CA GLU A 460 10.02 -2.24 -17.30
C GLU A 460 11.42 -2.27 -17.93
N GLU A 461 12.14 -3.38 -17.81
CA GLU A 461 13.43 -3.52 -18.47
C GLU A 461 13.30 -3.39 -20.00
N SER A 462 12.18 -3.86 -20.54
CA SER A 462 11.90 -3.82 -21.98
C SER A 462 11.36 -2.47 -22.45
N TYR A 463 10.47 -1.85 -21.67
CA TYR A 463 9.73 -0.66 -22.11
C TYR A 463 10.35 0.65 -21.63
N ASN A 464 10.98 0.67 -20.46
CA ASN A 464 11.55 1.88 -19.83
C ASN A 464 12.98 1.62 -19.32
N GLY A 465 13.71 0.73 -19.98
CA GLY A 465 15.00 0.22 -19.51
C GLY A 465 16.07 1.27 -19.25
N LYS A 466 16.08 2.36 -20.02
CA LYS A 466 17.04 3.47 -19.80
C LYS A 466 16.85 4.08 -18.40
N ASN A 467 15.64 4.53 -18.10
CA ASN A 467 15.33 5.19 -16.82
C ASN A 467 15.42 4.21 -15.63
N LEU A 468 15.03 2.95 -15.85
CA LEU A 468 15.20 1.90 -14.86
C LEU A 468 16.68 1.66 -14.53
N ASN A 469 17.55 1.63 -15.54
CA ASN A 469 18.99 1.41 -15.32
C ASN A 469 19.64 2.60 -14.60
N GLU A 470 19.19 3.81 -14.84
CA GLU A 470 19.61 5.00 -14.08
C GLU A 470 19.21 4.87 -12.60
N ALA A 471 17.98 4.41 -12.33
CA ALA A 471 17.49 4.16 -10.97
C ALA A 471 18.29 3.04 -10.29
N LYS A 472 18.53 1.92 -10.98
CA LYS A 472 19.35 0.80 -10.47
C LYS A 472 20.75 1.29 -10.09
N THR A 473 21.38 2.09 -10.96
CA THR A 473 22.72 2.64 -10.72
C THR A 473 22.73 3.54 -9.49
N ARG A 474 21.74 4.44 -9.36
CA ARG A 474 21.61 5.33 -8.20
C ARG A 474 21.48 4.56 -6.90
N GLN A 475 20.76 3.43 -6.92
CA GLN A 475 20.53 2.57 -5.75
C GLN A 475 21.64 1.52 -5.53
N GLY A 476 22.64 1.45 -6.40
CA GLY A 476 23.71 0.46 -6.31
C GLY A 476 23.26 -0.97 -6.65
N ILE A 477 22.26 -1.12 -7.50
CA ILE A 477 21.73 -2.43 -7.92
C ILE A 477 22.46 -2.88 -9.19
N GLU A 478 23.32 -3.88 -9.04
CA GLU A 478 24.11 -4.43 -10.17
C GLU A 478 23.42 -5.62 -10.82
N SER A 479 22.63 -6.37 -10.05
CA SER A 479 21.93 -7.56 -10.52
C SER A 479 20.62 -7.73 -9.74
N ILE A 480 19.77 -8.62 -10.20
CA ILE A 480 18.51 -8.91 -9.50
C ILE A 480 18.81 -9.43 -8.08
N ASP A 481 19.82 -10.24 -7.92
CA ASP A 481 20.24 -10.77 -6.61
C ASP A 481 20.72 -9.65 -5.69
N ASN A 482 21.60 -8.78 -6.18
CA ASN A 482 22.05 -7.62 -5.43
C ASN A 482 20.90 -6.68 -5.12
N GLY A 483 19.99 -6.50 -6.07
CA GLY A 483 18.80 -5.67 -5.90
C GLY A 483 17.89 -6.19 -4.79
N MET A 484 17.70 -7.52 -4.73
CA MET A 484 16.83 -8.12 -3.72
C MET A 484 17.44 -8.14 -2.31
N PHE A 485 18.71 -8.51 -2.21
CA PHE A 485 19.34 -8.78 -0.91
C PHE A 485 20.29 -7.67 -0.44
N GLY A 486 20.43 -6.62 -1.24
CA GLY A 486 21.30 -5.50 -0.90
C GLY A 486 22.76 -5.93 -0.83
N ALA A 487 23.43 -6.06 -1.97
CA ALA A 487 24.86 -6.30 -1.99
C ALA A 487 25.56 -5.19 -1.20
N LYS A 488 26.18 -5.54 -0.10
CA LYS A 488 26.94 -4.61 0.76
C LYS A 488 26.16 -3.31 0.99
N VAL A 489 24.91 -3.45 1.50
CA VAL A 489 24.24 -2.27 1.99
C VAL A 489 25.07 -1.76 3.16
N UNK A 490 25.91 -1.12 2.77
CA UNK A 490 26.57 -0.59 3.65
C UNK A 490 25.73 -0.08 4.52
N PRO A 491 26.11 0.16 5.63
CA PRO A 491 25.23 0.76 6.60
C PRO A 491 24.48 1.99 6.08
N GLN A 492 24.90 2.44 4.93
CA GLN A 492 24.47 3.69 4.31
C GLN A 492 23.13 3.58 3.58
N LEU A 493 22.63 2.37 3.28
CA LEU A 493 21.24 2.19 2.79
C LEU A 493 20.31 1.73 3.92
N ARG A 494 20.78 1.75 5.14
CA ARG A 494 19.91 1.76 6.32
C ARG A 494 19.22 3.11 6.47
N GLY A 495 19.56 4.08 5.61
CA GLY A 495 19.03 5.41 5.63
C GLY A 495 19.14 6.09 4.29
N PHE A 496 18.23 6.96 4.00
CA PHE A 496 18.22 7.79 2.81
C PHE A 496 19.44 8.71 2.76
N PHE A 497 20.04 8.92 1.59
CA PHE A 497 21.15 9.87 1.43
C PHE A 497 20.66 11.29 1.26
N PHE A 498 21.26 12.22 2.00
CA PHE A 498 20.86 13.62 1.97
C PHE A 498 21.98 14.57 1.57
N THR A 499 21.78 15.25 0.47
CA THR A 499 22.28 16.60 0.27
C THR A 499 21.45 17.32 -0.81
N TRP A 500 20.36 18.02 -0.45
CA TRP A 500 19.82 19.07 -1.31
C TRP A 500 18.85 20.03 -0.61
N PRO A 501 18.83 21.32 -1.01
CA PRO A 501 17.99 22.30 -0.32
C PRO A 501 16.50 22.17 -0.65
N ILE A 502 15.70 22.37 0.35
CA ILE A 502 14.23 22.21 0.42
C ILE A 502 13.45 23.02 -0.63
N SER A 503 14.10 24.04 -1.26
CA SER A 503 13.41 24.99 -2.12
C SER A 503 12.91 24.48 -3.46
N ARG A 504 13.37 23.31 -3.93
CA ARG A 504 12.97 22.80 -5.26
C ARG A 504 11.80 21.81 -5.27
N VAL A 505 11.51 21.17 -4.15
CA VAL A 505 10.45 20.14 -4.09
C VAL A 505 9.07 20.79 -4.12
N ALA A 506 8.89 21.87 -3.37
CA ALA A 506 7.62 22.60 -3.33
C ALA A 506 7.24 23.20 -4.69
N THR A 507 8.25 23.68 -5.46
CA THR A 507 8.01 24.33 -6.76
C THR A 507 7.59 23.30 -7.83
N LEU A 508 8.17 22.11 -7.83
CA LEU A 508 7.85 21.08 -8.82
C LEU A 508 6.45 20.49 -8.62
N PHE A 509 6.04 20.30 -7.37
CA PHE A 509 4.72 19.73 -7.08
C PHE A 509 3.58 20.75 -7.25
N LEU A 510 3.83 22.02 -6.89
CA LEU A 510 2.88 23.09 -7.19
C LEU A 510 2.71 23.25 -8.71
N THR A 511 3.78 23.11 -9.47
CA THR A 511 3.73 23.16 -10.93
C THR A 511 2.94 21.95 -11.49
N TYR A 512 3.10 20.78 -10.86
CA TYR A 512 2.38 19.56 -11.27
C TYR A 512 0.88 19.65 -10.96
N LEU A 513 0.51 20.22 -9.80
CA LEU A 513 -0.89 20.44 -9.43
C LEU A 513 -1.52 21.58 -10.26
N LEU A 514 -0.72 22.64 -10.58
CA LEU A 514 -1.21 23.78 -11.34
C LEU A 514 -1.27 23.52 -12.85
N GLN A 515 -0.47 22.59 -13.37
CA GLN A 515 -0.53 22.19 -14.79
C GLN A 515 -1.73 21.33 -15.12
N SER A 516 -2.44 20.81 -14.11
CA SER A 516 -3.70 20.09 -14.32
C SER A 516 -4.92 21.02 -14.47
N VAL A 517 -4.71 22.36 -14.39
CA VAL A 517 -5.77 23.34 -14.68
C VAL A 517 -5.64 23.75 -16.17
N PRO A 518 -6.57 23.35 -17.03
CA PRO A 518 -6.49 23.78 -18.43
C PRO A 518 -6.60 25.30 -18.51
N ALA A 519 -5.68 25.92 -19.27
CA ALA A 519 -5.72 27.35 -19.55
C ALA A 519 -7.08 27.67 -20.23
N ARG A 520 -7.88 28.51 -19.60
CA ARG A 520 -9.14 28.97 -20.18
C ARG A 520 -8.87 29.64 -21.54
N ILE A 521 -9.43 29.07 -22.58
CA ILE A 521 -9.49 29.74 -23.87
C ILE A 521 -10.44 30.93 -23.69
N PRO A 522 -10.00 32.18 -23.93
CA PRO A 522 -10.90 33.32 -23.78
C PRO A 522 -12.01 33.22 -24.81
N CYS A 523 -13.23 33.18 -24.31
CA CYS A 523 -14.42 33.24 -25.14
C CYS A 523 -14.47 34.64 -25.79
N LYS A 524 -14.26 34.73 -27.08
CA LYS A 524 -14.50 35.99 -27.83
C LYS A 524 -16.00 36.25 -27.83
N ARG A 525 -16.41 37.30 -27.15
CA ARG A 525 -17.75 37.86 -27.37
C ARG A 525 -17.76 38.45 -28.78
N ASN A 526 -18.57 37.92 -29.64
CA ASN A 526 -18.96 38.61 -30.85
C ASN A 526 -20.04 39.62 -30.44
N ASP A 527 -19.74 40.89 -30.61
CA ASP A 527 -20.75 41.96 -30.64
C ASP A 527 -21.53 41.90 -31.97
#